data_a374a4fb225360cd952d1efc45eec00f
#
_entry.id   a374a4fb225360cd952d1efc45eec00f
#
_cell.length_a   1.000
_cell.length_b   1.000
_cell.length_c   1.000
_cell.angle_alpha   90.00
_cell.angle_beta   90.00
_cell.angle_gamma   90.00
#
_symmetry.space_group_name_H-M   'P 1'
#
loop_
_entity.id
_entity.type
_entity.pdbx_description
1 polymer ?
#
loop_
_entity_poly.entity_id
_entity_poly.type
_entity_poly.pdbx_seq_one_letter_code
_entity_poly.pdbx_strand_id
1 'polypeptide(L)'
;GKAKVFNGEQELLKALDSSNDVFENFDMLVVRYEGPFGAPGMPEMLDSTSRITALCREKNIVVGLMTDGRFSGGSVGLVIGHVGPEAAAGGPIGLIENGDDITVDLNNNELNCKQLANEAVYEHRKLQWDRLVDGNKGIHPFAGEANTRLLNSMRRSAVSAVYGAGMHPDRTVWVKDPREAKRSYFEPHNRFK
;
A
#
# COMPACT_ATOMS: atom_id res chain seq x y z
N GLY A 1 -11.84 5.26 9.74
CA GLY A 1 -11.05 4.60 10.78
C GLY A 1 -9.65 5.17 10.91
N LYS A 2 -8.96 4.76 11.97
CA LYS A 2 -7.56 5.15 12.17
C LYS A 2 -6.62 4.19 11.46
N ALA A 3 -5.62 4.71 10.78
CA ALA A 3 -4.63 3.90 10.12
C ALA A 3 -3.73 3.17 11.13
N LYS A 4 -3.53 1.89 10.93
CA LYS A 4 -2.49 1.05 11.54
C LYS A 4 -1.59 0.56 10.40
N VAL A 5 -0.37 1.07 10.33
CA VAL A 5 0.50 0.93 9.16
C VAL A 5 1.54 -0.16 9.40
N PHE A 6 1.70 -1.04 8.41
CA PHE A 6 2.65 -2.14 8.41
C PHE A 6 3.46 -2.13 7.10
N ASN A 7 4.77 -2.22 7.22
CA ASN A 7 5.68 -2.25 6.07
C ASN A 7 5.92 -3.71 5.63
N GLY A 8 4.96 -4.25 4.91
CA GLY A 8 4.90 -5.64 4.49
C GLY A 8 4.07 -6.54 5.40
N GLU A 9 3.60 -7.66 4.83
CA GLU A 9 2.78 -8.64 5.53
C GLU A 9 3.47 -9.21 6.77
N GLN A 10 4.79 -9.39 6.73
CA GLN A 10 5.54 -9.96 7.85
C GLN A 10 5.50 -9.08 9.11
N GLU A 11 5.45 -7.76 8.96
CA GLU A 11 5.30 -6.85 10.09
C GLU A 11 3.92 -7.00 10.73
N LEU A 12 2.88 -7.10 9.91
CA LEU A 12 1.51 -7.37 10.36
C LEU A 12 1.40 -8.71 11.09
N LEU A 13 1.97 -9.78 10.54
CA LEU A 13 1.96 -11.11 11.16
C LEU A 13 2.68 -11.10 12.52
N LYS A 14 3.83 -10.45 12.62
CA LYS A 14 4.53 -10.28 13.91
C LYS A 14 3.70 -9.51 14.93
N ALA A 15 2.97 -8.49 14.51
CA ALA A 15 2.08 -7.76 15.41
C ALA A 15 0.95 -8.67 15.91
N LEU A 16 0.35 -9.47 15.03
CA LEU A 16 -0.68 -10.46 15.39
C LEU A 16 -0.15 -11.56 16.34
N ASP A 17 1.13 -11.94 16.22
CA ASP A 17 1.75 -12.91 17.13
C ASP A 17 2.05 -12.32 18.51
N SER A 18 2.28 -11.01 18.57
CA SER A 18 2.74 -10.35 19.81
C SER A 18 1.58 -9.99 20.75
N SER A 19 0.40 -9.71 20.23
CA SER A 19 -0.75 -9.30 21.03
C SER A 19 -2.06 -9.50 20.26
N ASN A 20 -3.10 -9.93 20.98
CA ASN A 20 -4.45 -9.94 20.46
C ASN A 20 -5.11 -8.54 20.48
N ASP A 21 -4.50 -7.54 21.12
CA ASP A 21 -5.05 -6.17 21.26
C ASP A 21 -4.42 -5.16 20.28
N VAL A 22 -3.97 -5.65 19.12
CA VAL A 22 -3.32 -4.82 18.10
C VAL A 22 -4.30 -3.85 17.44
N PHE A 23 -5.59 -4.21 17.37
CA PHE A 23 -6.60 -3.48 16.60
C PHE A 23 -7.78 -3.08 17.46
N GLU A 24 -8.32 -1.91 17.15
CA GLU A 24 -9.57 -1.41 17.68
C GLU A 24 -10.69 -1.51 16.62
N ASN A 25 -11.93 -1.37 17.06
CA ASN A 25 -13.07 -1.38 16.14
C ASN A 25 -12.97 -0.20 15.17
N PHE A 26 -13.18 -0.47 13.89
CA PHE A 26 -13.08 0.47 12.76
C PHE A 26 -11.64 0.93 12.41
N ASP A 27 -10.59 0.31 12.93
CA ASP A 27 -9.24 0.56 12.42
C ASP A 27 -9.13 0.20 10.94
N MET A 28 -8.27 0.95 10.22
CA MET A 28 -7.88 0.65 8.86
C MET A 28 -6.43 0.14 8.85
N LEU A 29 -6.26 -1.14 8.59
CA LEU A 29 -4.94 -1.76 8.49
C LEU A 29 -4.37 -1.45 7.11
N VAL A 30 -3.20 -0.83 7.08
CA VAL A 30 -2.51 -0.42 5.85
C VAL A 30 -1.25 -1.25 5.71
N VAL A 31 -1.28 -2.24 4.80
CA VAL A 31 -0.12 -3.07 4.48
C VAL A 31 0.48 -2.59 3.17
N ARG A 32 1.68 -2.06 3.22
CA ARG A 32 2.33 -1.39 2.09
C ARG A 32 3.66 -2.03 1.70
N TYR A 33 4.17 -1.70 0.52
CA TYR A 33 5.35 -2.29 -0.12
C TYR A 33 5.15 -3.74 -0.59
N GLU A 34 3.91 -4.17 -0.76
CA GLU A 34 3.52 -5.49 -1.30
C GLU A 34 3.12 -5.41 -2.79
N GLY A 35 3.16 -4.21 -3.39
CA GLY A 35 2.92 -3.98 -4.81
C GLY A 35 4.09 -4.44 -5.69
N PRO A 36 3.98 -4.28 -7.04
CA PRO A 36 4.93 -4.84 -8.02
C PRO A 36 6.39 -4.44 -7.79
N PHE A 37 6.65 -3.20 -7.35
CA PHE A 37 8.01 -2.72 -7.09
C PHE A 37 8.51 -3.11 -5.69
N GLY A 38 7.61 -3.18 -4.72
CA GLY A 38 7.94 -3.53 -3.34
C GLY A 38 8.21 -5.00 -3.17
N ALA A 39 7.27 -5.84 -3.62
CA ALA A 39 7.31 -7.29 -3.52
C ALA A 39 7.18 -7.92 -4.92
N PRO A 40 8.31 -8.19 -5.61
CA PRO A 40 8.29 -8.77 -6.94
C PRO A 40 7.48 -10.08 -6.99
N GLY A 41 6.51 -10.13 -7.92
CA GLY A 41 5.57 -11.24 -8.03
C GLY A 41 4.28 -11.04 -7.24
N MET A 42 4.18 -9.98 -6.41
CA MET A 42 2.99 -9.64 -5.63
C MET A 42 2.39 -10.87 -4.94
N PRO A 43 3.01 -11.43 -3.90
CA PRO A 43 2.46 -12.59 -3.19
C PRO A 43 1.07 -12.27 -2.63
N GLU A 44 0.20 -13.28 -2.62
CA GLU A 44 -1.13 -13.14 -2.02
C GLU A 44 -1.04 -13.20 -0.50
N MET A 45 -1.68 -12.25 0.18
CA MET A 45 -1.75 -12.21 1.63
C MET A 45 -2.90 -13.07 2.15
N LEU A 46 -2.69 -14.38 2.28
CA LEU A 46 -3.69 -15.33 2.77
C LEU A 46 -3.67 -15.49 4.29
N ASP A 47 -2.49 -15.61 4.88
CA ASP A 47 -2.35 -15.88 6.32
C ASP A 47 -2.85 -14.70 7.15
N SER A 48 -2.39 -13.49 6.83
CA SER A 48 -2.84 -12.27 7.51
C SER A 48 -4.35 -12.07 7.43
N THR A 49 -4.96 -12.23 6.25
CA THR A 49 -6.42 -12.05 6.09
C THR A 49 -7.22 -13.09 6.87
N SER A 50 -6.77 -14.34 6.91
CA SER A 50 -7.42 -15.42 7.67
C SER A 50 -7.37 -15.14 9.17
N ARG A 51 -6.22 -14.73 9.69
CA ARG A 51 -6.01 -14.41 11.11
C ARG A 51 -6.78 -13.17 11.55
N ILE A 52 -6.79 -12.12 10.73
CA ILE A 52 -7.59 -10.91 11.00
C ILE A 52 -9.08 -11.27 11.04
N THR A 53 -9.55 -12.08 10.09
CA THR A 53 -10.95 -12.52 10.08
C THR A 53 -11.33 -13.29 11.34
N ALA A 54 -10.46 -14.19 11.81
CA ALA A 54 -10.67 -14.93 13.05
C ALA A 54 -10.71 -14.00 14.27
N LEU A 55 -9.76 -13.07 14.37
CA LEU A 55 -9.67 -12.08 15.45
C LEU A 55 -10.88 -11.16 15.48
N CYS A 56 -11.33 -10.68 14.32
CA CYS A 56 -12.53 -9.84 14.21
C CYS A 56 -13.79 -10.55 14.71
N ARG A 57 -13.93 -11.85 14.40
CA ARG A 57 -15.05 -12.66 14.89
C ARG A 57 -14.97 -12.89 16.39
N GLU A 58 -13.80 -13.22 16.92
CA GLU A 58 -13.57 -13.46 18.34
C GLU A 58 -13.89 -12.21 19.17
N LYS A 59 -13.42 -11.04 18.74
CA LYS A 59 -13.59 -9.78 19.45
C LYS A 59 -14.88 -9.02 19.13
N ASN A 60 -15.64 -9.50 18.15
CA ASN A 60 -16.82 -8.80 17.61
C ASN A 60 -16.51 -7.36 17.19
N ILE A 61 -15.40 -7.18 16.46
CA ILE A 61 -14.96 -5.91 15.88
C ILE A 61 -14.97 -5.97 14.35
N VAL A 62 -14.97 -4.80 13.72
CA VAL A 62 -14.84 -4.64 12.27
C VAL A 62 -13.59 -3.82 12.01
N VAL A 63 -12.69 -4.31 11.15
CA VAL A 63 -11.54 -3.56 10.64
C VAL A 63 -11.53 -3.59 9.12
N GLY A 64 -10.99 -2.54 8.51
CA GLY A 64 -10.69 -2.53 7.08
C GLY A 64 -9.24 -2.92 6.84
N LEU A 65 -8.95 -3.48 5.68
CA LEU A 65 -7.59 -3.85 5.28
C LEU A 65 -7.31 -3.34 3.87
N MET A 66 -6.29 -2.50 3.72
CA MET A 66 -5.88 -1.96 2.43
C MET A 66 -4.40 -2.25 2.16
N THR A 67 -4.08 -2.50 0.89
CA THR A 67 -2.72 -2.80 0.44
C THR A 67 -2.48 -2.34 -0.99
N ASP A 68 -1.22 -2.03 -1.30
CA ASP A 68 -0.74 -1.87 -2.68
C ASP A 68 -0.43 -3.22 -3.37
N GLY A 69 -0.44 -4.31 -2.60
CA GLY A 69 -0.38 -5.68 -3.08
C GLY A 69 -1.74 -6.26 -3.44
N ARG A 70 -1.91 -7.58 -3.29
CA ARG A 70 -3.15 -8.29 -3.61
C ARG A 70 -3.57 -9.25 -2.51
N PHE A 71 -4.86 -9.55 -2.50
CA PHE A 71 -5.45 -10.54 -1.61
C PHE A 71 -5.79 -11.83 -2.33
N SER A 72 -5.87 -12.91 -1.58
CA SER A 72 -6.42 -14.17 -2.04
C SER A 72 -7.93 -14.05 -2.30
N GLY A 73 -8.45 -14.87 -3.21
CA GLY A 73 -9.89 -14.91 -3.52
C GLY A 73 -10.78 -15.37 -2.36
N GLY A 74 -10.21 -15.88 -1.28
CA GLY A 74 -10.91 -16.26 -0.05
C GLY A 74 -10.99 -15.16 1.01
N SER A 75 -10.48 -13.95 0.73
CA SER A 75 -10.53 -12.83 1.66
C SER A 75 -11.95 -12.34 1.90
N VAL A 76 -12.30 -12.03 3.15
CA VAL A 76 -13.63 -11.61 3.58
C VAL A 76 -13.56 -10.28 4.33
N GLY A 77 -14.59 -9.44 4.19
CA GLY A 77 -14.70 -8.15 4.86
C GLY A 77 -14.35 -6.98 3.95
N LEU A 78 -14.06 -5.82 4.55
CA LEU A 78 -13.62 -4.63 3.81
C LEU A 78 -12.13 -4.77 3.46
N VAL A 79 -11.85 -5.30 2.27
CA VAL A 79 -10.49 -5.46 1.74
C VAL A 79 -10.32 -4.65 0.46
N ILE A 80 -9.26 -3.85 0.37
CA ILE A 80 -8.97 -2.95 -0.75
C ILE A 80 -7.55 -3.26 -1.24
N GLY A 81 -7.44 -4.00 -2.33
CA GLY A 81 -6.17 -4.34 -2.97
C GLY A 81 -5.79 -3.37 -4.09
N HIS A 82 -4.56 -3.52 -4.57
CA HIS A 82 -4.02 -2.76 -5.69
C HIS A 82 -4.12 -1.23 -5.54
N VAL A 83 -3.98 -0.74 -4.29
CA VAL A 83 -3.98 0.70 -4.03
C VAL A 83 -2.76 1.32 -4.72
N GLY A 84 -3.02 2.13 -5.71
CA GLY A 84 -1.98 2.71 -6.55
C GLY A 84 -2.09 4.24 -6.67
N PRO A 85 -0.99 4.91 -6.99
CA PRO A 85 0.37 4.37 -7.13
C PRO A 85 0.86 3.71 -5.85
N GLU A 86 1.59 2.60 -5.99
CA GLU A 86 2.07 1.80 -4.86
C GLU A 86 3.13 2.52 -4.01
N ALA A 87 3.30 2.11 -2.76
CA ALA A 87 4.23 2.70 -1.81
C ALA A 87 5.68 2.71 -2.33
N ALA A 88 6.14 1.61 -2.93
CA ALA A 88 7.49 1.52 -3.48
C ALA A 88 7.72 2.40 -4.71
N ALA A 89 6.67 2.86 -5.36
CA ALA A 89 6.70 3.86 -6.44
C ALA A 89 6.51 5.30 -5.94
N GLY A 90 6.44 5.51 -4.63
CA GLY A 90 6.23 6.83 -4.02
C GLY A 90 4.78 7.30 -4.03
N GLY A 91 3.84 6.38 -4.15
CA GLY A 91 2.42 6.66 -4.10
C GLY A 91 1.93 7.04 -2.70
N PRO A 92 0.72 7.63 -2.60
CA PRO A 92 0.16 8.14 -1.35
C PRO A 92 0.09 7.10 -0.23
N ILE A 93 -0.16 5.84 -0.54
CA ILE A 93 -0.19 4.76 0.47
C ILE A 93 1.15 4.65 1.23
N GLY A 94 2.27 4.97 0.56
CA GLY A 94 3.60 5.01 1.17
C GLY A 94 3.78 6.15 2.19
N LEU A 95 2.91 7.15 2.15
CA LEU A 95 2.98 8.36 2.97
C LEU A 95 2.01 8.35 4.15
N ILE A 96 1.14 7.33 4.26
CA ILE A 96 0.20 7.19 5.39
C ILE A 96 1.00 6.85 6.65
N GLU A 97 0.63 7.47 7.76
CA GLU A 97 1.23 7.24 9.08
C GLU A 97 0.21 6.66 10.06
N ASN A 98 0.70 6.01 11.12
CA ASN A 98 -0.17 5.50 12.18
C ASN A 98 -1.02 6.62 12.79
N GLY A 99 -2.31 6.37 12.93
CA GLY A 99 -3.29 7.33 13.46
C GLY A 99 -3.90 8.28 12.44
N ASP A 100 -3.49 8.24 11.17
CA ASP A 100 -4.15 8.98 10.10
C ASP A 100 -5.63 8.58 9.96
N ASP A 101 -6.47 9.52 9.55
CA ASP A 101 -7.88 9.28 9.31
C ASP A 101 -8.11 8.78 7.88
N ILE A 102 -8.54 7.53 7.75
CA ILE A 102 -8.87 6.91 6.46
C ILE A 102 -10.38 6.85 6.30
N THR A 103 -10.86 7.32 5.15
CA THR A 103 -12.27 7.25 4.76
C THR A 103 -12.43 6.42 3.51
N VAL A 104 -13.34 5.46 3.54
CA VAL A 104 -13.79 4.67 2.39
C VAL A 104 -15.26 4.99 2.16
N ASP A 105 -15.57 5.58 1.01
CA ASP A 105 -16.93 5.87 0.58
C ASP A 105 -17.28 5.05 -0.67
N LEU A 106 -18.02 3.96 -0.45
CA LEU A 106 -18.42 3.05 -1.52
C LEU A 106 -19.48 3.66 -2.45
N ASN A 107 -20.24 4.64 -1.99
CA ASN A 107 -21.28 5.27 -2.82
C ASN A 107 -20.64 6.21 -3.86
N ASN A 108 -19.58 6.90 -3.44
CA ASN A 108 -18.85 7.83 -4.30
C ASN A 108 -17.60 7.22 -4.94
N ASN A 109 -17.26 5.95 -4.61
CA ASN A 109 -16.02 5.28 -5.00
C ASN A 109 -14.78 6.07 -4.60
N GLU A 110 -14.73 6.51 -3.35
CA GLU A 110 -13.63 7.32 -2.82
C GLU A 110 -12.88 6.59 -1.71
N LEU A 111 -11.55 6.70 -1.77
CA LEU A 111 -10.62 6.28 -0.73
C LEU A 111 -9.72 7.46 -0.39
N ASN A 112 -9.84 8.00 0.80
CA ASN A 112 -9.18 9.23 1.19
C ASN A 112 -8.42 9.09 2.51
N CYS A 113 -7.26 9.76 2.60
CA CYS A 113 -6.53 10.02 3.84
C CYS A 113 -6.63 11.52 4.14
N LYS A 114 -7.28 11.88 5.24
CA LYS A 114 -7.55 13.27 5.61
C LYS A 114 -6.27 14.10 5.73
N GLN A 115 -5.23 13.53 6.33
CA GLN A 115 -3.97 14.23 6.54
C GLN A 115 -3.24 14.50 5.23
N LEU A 116 -3.28 13.57 4.29
CA LEU A 116 -2.66 13.74 2.97
C LEU A 116 -3.42 14.69 2.04
N ALA A 117 -4.66 15.05 2.37
CA ALA A 117 -5.39 16.10 1.67
C ALA A 117 -4.78 17.50 1.93
N ASN A 118 -4.01 17.67 3.01
CA ASN A 118 -3.23 18.87 3.27
C ASN A 118 -1.92 18.82 2.47
N GLU A 119 -1.76 19.74 1.51
CA GLU A 119 -0.61 19.77 0.61
C GLU A 119 0.73 19.88 1.35
N ALA A 120 0.80 20.69 2.41
CA ALA A 120 2.03 20.84 3.19
C ALA A 120 2.43 19.54 3.90
N VAL A 121 1.46 18.79 4.41
CA VAL A 121 1.71 17.47 5.03
C VAL A 121 2.15 16.47 3.97
N TYR A 122 1.46 16.45 2.83
CA TYR A 122 1.83 15.57 1.72
C TYR A 122 3.26 15.83 1.25
N GLU A 123 3.62 17.09 0.97
CA GLU A 123 4.98 17.45 0.52
C GLU A 123 6.05 17.12 1.55
N HIS A 124 5.77 17.38 2.82
CA HIS A 124 6.71 17.05 3.89
C HIS A 124 7.00 15.55 3.95
N ARG A 125 5.95 14.71 3.97
CA ARG A 125 6.08 13.25 4.00
C ARG A 125 6.70 12.70 2.71
N LYS A 126 6.37 13.29 1.56
CA LYS A 126 6.97 12.92 0.27
C LYS A 126 8.46 13.21 0.25
N LEU A 127 8.89 14.36 0.76
CA LEU A 127 10.30 14.69 0.87
C LEU A 127 11.06 13.71 1.80
N GLN A 128 10.44 13.28 2.89
CA GLN A 128 11.02 12.26 3.77
C GLN A 128 11.16 10.92 3.04
N TRP A 129 10.13 10.51 2.31
CA TRP A 129 10.14 9.29 1.50
C TRP A 129 11.24 9.35 0.44
N ASP A 130 11.36 10.46 -0.29
CA ASP A 130 12.39 10.66 -1.33
C ASP A 130 13.80 10.56 -0.75
N ARG A 131 14.06 11.15 0.42
CA ARG A 131 15.36 11.05 1.11
C ARG A 131 15.73 9.60 1.46
N LEU A 132 14.76 8.78 1.87
CA LEU A 132 15.00 7.37 2.17
C LEU A 132 15.37 6.59 0.92
N VAL A 133 14.71 6.87 -0.20
CA VAL A 133 14.99 6.25 -1.50
C VAL A 133 16.36 6.67 -2.02
N ASP A 134 16.68 7.96 -1.99
CA ASP A 134 17.98 8.50 -2.43
C ASP A 134 19.13 7.94 -1.59
N GLY A 135 18.93 7.84 -0.28
CA GLY A 135 19.90 7.25 0.64
C GLY A 135 20.11 5.73 0.44
N ASN A 136 19.20 5.05 -0.25
CA ASN A 136 19.21 3.60 -0.47
C ASN A 136 19.22 3.20 -1.96
N LYS A 137 20.02 3.87 -2.78
CA LYS A 137 20.24 3.52 -4.21
C LYS A 137 18.96 3.47 -5.07
N GLY A 138 18.00 4.32 -4.78
CA GLY A 138 16.75 4.42 -5.52
C GLY A 138 15.69 3.38 -5.15
N ILE A 139 15.86 2.67 -4.04
CA ILE A 139 14.90 1.69 -3.55
C ILE A 139 14.53 2.07 -2.11
N HIS A 140 13.24 2.15 -1.80
CA HIS A 140 12.81 2.42 -0.43
C HIS A 140 13.26 1.28 0.51
N PRO A 141 13.77 1.57 1.72
CA PRO A 141 14.30 0.54 2.64
C PRO A 141 13.28 -0.55 3.01
N PHE A 142 11.99 -0.21 3.03
CA PHE A 142 10.91 -1.16 3.33
C PHE A 142 10.45 -1.96 2.11
N ALA A 143 10.86 -1.62 0.90
CA ALA A 143 10.64 -2.49 -0.24
C ALA A 143 11.43 -3.78 -0.01
N GLY A 144 10.74 -4.90 0.00
CA GLY A 144 11.29 -6.20 0.37
C GLY A 144 12.60 -6.53 -0.35
N GLU A 145 13.49 -7.27 0.28
CA GLU A 145 14.76 -7.67 -0.30
C GLU A 145 14.55 -8.60 -1.51
N ALA A 146 15.09 -8.20 -2.64
CA ALA A 146 15.14 -9.08 -3.82
C ALA A 146 16.48 -9.84 -3.82
N ASN A 147 16.57 -10.88 -2.99
CA ASN A 147 17.81 -11.59 -2.68
C ASN A 147 18.32 -12.47 -3.82
N THR A 148 17.57 -12.63 -4.90
CA THR A 148 17.95 -13.39 -6.08
C THR A 148 18.06 -12.53 -7.32
N ARG A 149 18.85 -12.99 -8.31
CA ARG A 149 18.93 -12.34 -9.62
C ARG A 149 17.55 -12.28 -10.31
N LEU A 150 16.74 -13.31 -10.13
CA LEU A 150 15.40 -13.39 -10.71
C LEU A 150 14.50 -12.31 -10.10
N LEU A 151 14.39 -12.22 -8.78
CA LEU A 151 13.56 -11.21 -8.11
C LEU A 151 14.02 -9.78 -8.43
N ASN A 152 15.32 -9.55 -8.51
CA ASN A 152 15.85 -8.25 -8.94
C ASN A 152 15.47 -7.92 -10.39
N SER A 153 15.52 -8.90 -11.30
CA SER A 153 15.07 -8.72 -12.69
C SER A 153 13.58 -8.43 -12.75
N MET A 154 12.76 -9.17 -12.00
CA MET A 154 11.32 -8.93 -11.90
C MET A 154 11.01 -7.51 -11.40
N ARG A 155 11.66 -7.07 -10.32
CA ARG A 155 11.47 -5.70 -9.80
C ARG A 155 11.82 -4.63 -10.82
N ARG A 156 12.93 -4.82 -11.57
CA ARG A 156 13.38 -3.86 -12.60
C ARG A 156 12.42 -3.79 -13.79
N SER A 157 11.76 -4.89 -14.10
CA SER A 157 10.83 -4.98 -15.24
C SER A 157 9.37 -4.75 -14.82
N ALA A 158 9.08 -4.72 -13.53
CA ALA A 158 7.72 -4.52 -13.05
C ALA A 158 7.17 -3.16 -13.47
N VAL A 159 5.89 -3.15 -13.81
CA VAL A 159 5.10 -1.94 -14.08
C VAL A 159 4.11 -1.76 -12.95
N SER A 160 3.85 -0.52 -12.55
CA SER A 160 2.91 -0.21 -11.47
C SER A 160 1.55 -0.88 -11.68
N ALA A 161 0.87 -1.23 -10.58
CA ALA A 161 -0.48 -1.78 -10.59
C ALA A 161 -1.48 -0.85 -11.31
N VAL A 162 -1.25 0.45 -11.28
CA VAL A 162 -2.04 1.47 -12.01
C VAL A 162 -2.04 1.20 -13.53
N TYR A 163 -0.97 0.58 -14.03
CA TYR A 163 -0.81 0.22 -15.45
C TYR A 163 -0.91 -1.29 -15.70
N GLY A 164 -1.48 -2.04 -14.77
CA GLY A 164 -1.79 -3.46 -14.92
C GLY A 164 -0.75 -4.42 -14.36
N ALA A 165 0.24 -3.96 -13.58
CA ALA A 165 1.23 -4.79 -12.88
C ALA A 165 1.99 -5.79 -13.77
N GLY A 166 2.09 -5.53 -15.08
CA GLY A 166 2.80 -6.37 -16.03
C GLY A 166 4.31 -6.27 -15.92
N MET A 167 5.01 -6.91 -16.84
CA MET A 167 6.47 -6.86 -16.97
C MET A 167 6.85 -6.17 -18.27
N HIS A 168 7.73 -5.21 -18.24
CA HIS A 168 8.22 -4.54 -19.44
C HIS A 168 9.73 -4.36 -19.39
N PRO A 169 10.49 -4.67 -20.45
CA PRO A 169 11.94 -4.55 -20.46
C PRO A 169 12.42 -3.10 -20.33
N ASP A 170 11.63 -2.16 -20.84
CA ASP A 170 11.88 -0.73 -20.67
C ASP A 170 10.79 -0.11 -19.77
N ARG A 171 11.12 0.01 -18.51
CA ARG A 171 10.25 0.57 -17.48
C ARG A 171 9.92 2.06 -17.73
N THR A 172 10.79 2.79 -18.44
CA THR A 172 10.60 4.23 -18.68
C THR A 172 9.41 4.53 -19.58
N VAL A 173 8.98 3.56 -20.37
CA VAL A 173 7.81 3.70 -21.27
C VAL A 173 6.49 3.87 -20.49
N TRP A 174 6.42 3.35 -19.25
CA TRP A 174 5.18 3.31 -18.47
C TRP A 174 5.25 4.14 -17.17
N VAL A 175 6.41 4.56 -16.76
CA VAL A 175 6.57 5.51 -15.65
C VAL A 175 6.55 6.92 -16.23
N LYS A 176 5.37 7.43 -16.54
CA LYS A 176 5.20 8.88 -16.51
C LYS A 176 5.64 9.33 -15.12
N ASP A 177 6.44 10.40 -15.12
CA ASP A 177 7.02 11.00 -13.91
C ASP A 177 6.03 10.88 -12.72
N PRO A 178 6.41 10.30 -11.58
CA PRO A 178 5.57 10.27 -10.37
C PRO A 178 5.00 11.66 -10.00
N ARG A 179 5.67 12.74 -10.42
CA ARG A 179 5.19 14.11 -10.32
C ARG A 179 4.00 14.42 -11.24
N GLU A 180 3.85 13.69 -12.36
CA GLU A 180 2.65 13.79 -13.21
C GLU A 180 1.47 12.98 -12.63
N ALA A 181 1.74 11.87 -11.95
CA ALA A 181 0.73 11.14 -11.18
C ALA A 181 0.13 12.03 -10.06
N LYS A 182 0.93 12.95 -9.51
CA LYS A 182 0.48 13.96 -8.54
C LYS A 182 -0.62 14.87 -9.10
N ARG A 183 -0.50 15.34 -10.34
CA ARG A 183 -1.52 16.19 -10.98
C ARG A 183 -2.85 15.46 -11.17
N SER A 184 -2.81 14.16 -11.50
CA SER A 184 -4.03 13.39 -11.71
C SER A 184 -4.75 13.03 -10.41
N TYR A 185 -4.05 12.96 -9.27
CA TYR A 185 -4.63 12.62 -7.98
C TYR A 185 -5.41 13.81 -7.35
N PHE A 186 -4.97 15.04 -7.62
CA PHE A 186 -5.59 16.26 -7.12
C PHE A 186 -6.51 16.96 -8.13
N GLU A 187 -6.58 16.49 -9.38
CA GLU A 187 -7.52 17.01 -10.36
C GLU A 187 -8.89 16.33 -10.16
N PRO A 188 -9.98 17.11 -9.89
CA PRO A 188 -11.30 16.55 -9.58
C PRO A 188 -11.97 15.80 -10.74
N HIS A 189 -11.31 15.64 -11.89
CA HIS A 189 -11.88 15.08 -13.12
C HIS A 189 -11.28 13.73 -13.56
N ASN A 190 -10.24 13.21 -12.91
CA ASN A 190 -9.74 11.86 -13.19
C ASN A 190 -10.34 10.82 -12.23
N ARG A 191 -11.67 10.77 -12.21
CA ARG A 191 -12.40 9.62 -11.67
C ARG A 191 -12.19 8.45 -12.63
N PHE A 192 -11.89 7.30 -12.09
CA PHE A 192 -11.80 6.03 -12.82
C PHE A 192 -12.91 5.92 -13.87
N LYS A 193 -12.53 5.80 -15.15
CA LYS A 193 -13.41 5.30 -16.20
C LYS A 193 -13.13 3.84 -16.38
#